data_6183e56589e4fc93ff0118495e0882bb
#
_entry.id   6183e56589e4fc93ff0118495e0882bb
#
_cell.length_a   1.000
_cell.length_b   1.000
_cell.length_c   1.000
_cell.angle_alpha   90.00
_cell.angle_beta   90.00
_cell.angle_gamma   90.00
#
_symmetry.space_group_name_H-M   'P 1'
#
loop_
_entity.id
_entity.type
_entity.pdbx_description
1 polymer ?
#
loop_
_entity_poly.entity_id
_entity_poly.type
_entity_poly.pdbx_seq_one_letter_code
_entity_poly.pdbx_strand_id
1 'polypeptide(L)'
;IIGNHAYNHPDMARLSNQKIVEQLIQTNEILKAITGDEPKWFAPPSGSFNQQVVQSAANLNMETILWTVDTIDWKNPSVNVMIDRVNNKIHPGATILMHPTEVIANGMDHLIVLIKEKGYKIGTIEKLLSSER
;
A
#
# COMPACT_ATOMS: atom_id res chain seq x y z
N ILE A 1 2.02 10.01 4.84
CA ILE A 1 0.67 9.47 5.03
C ILE A 1 0.77 8.10 5.66
N ILE A 2 0.03 7.88 6.74
CA ILE A 2 -0.01 6.60 7.45
C ILE A 2 -1.38 5.95 7.19
N GLY A 3 -1.36 4.69 6.77
CA GLY A 3 -2.55 3.89 6.52
C GLY A 3 -2.59 2.62 7.38
N ASN A 4 -3.73 1.95 7.36
CA ASN A 4 -3.96 0.69 8.06
C ASN A 4 -3.61 -0.49 7.15
N HIS A 5 -2.90 -1.48 7.69
CA HIS A 5 -2.54 -2.72 6.98
C HIS A 5 -2.88 -3.96 7.82
N ALA A 6 -3.96 -3.88 8.59
CA ALA A 6 -4.38 -4.82 9.62
C ALA A 6 -3.37 -4.93 10.80
N TYR A 7 -3.72 -5.69 11.82
CA TYR A 7 -2.92 -5.77 13.04
C TYR A 7 -1.77 -6.78 12.94
N ASN A 8 -2.05 -8.00 12.52
CA ASN A 8 -1.07 -9.08 12.45
C ASN A 8 -0.98 -9.77 11.07
N HIS A 9 -1.32 -9.01 10.02
CA HIS A 9 -1.18 -9.44 8.63
C HIS A 9 -1.93 -10.73 8.25
N PRO A 10 -3.21 -10.90 8.62
CA PRO A 10 -3.97 -12.09 8.26
C PRO A 10 -4.45 -12.05 6.80
N ASP A 11 -4.87 -13.20 6.28
CA ASP A 11 -5.67 -13.28 5.06
C ASP A 11 -7.09 -12.77 5.34
N MET A 12 -7.32 -11.48 5.08
CA MET A 12 -8.55 -10.78 5.45
C MET A 12 -9.79 -11.40 4.83
N ALA A 13 -9.72 -11.90 3.60
CA ALA A 13 -10.86 -12.48 2.90
C ALA A 13 -11.34 -13.81 3.51
N ARG A 14 -10.51 -14.45 4.35
CA ARG A 14 -10.85 -15.70 5.05
C ARG A 14 -11.40 -15.48 6.46
N LEU A 15 -11.39 -14.26 6.95
CA LEU A 15 -11.87 -13.94 8.28
C LEU A 15 -13.38 -13.76 8.32
N SER A 16 -13.98 -14.04 9.50
CA SER A 16 -15.34 -13.62 9.79
C SER A 16 -15.43 -12.09 9.82
N ASN A 17 -16.64 -11.55 9.65
CA ASN A 17 -16.86 -10.11 9.72
C ASN A 17 -16.34 -9.49 11.03
N GLN A 18 -16.63 -10.16 12.15
CA GLN A 18 -16.14 -9.72 13.46
C GLN A 18 -14.61 -9.65 13.51
N LYS A 19 -13.93 -10.66 13.00
CA LYS A 19 -12.46 -10.70 12.97
C LYS A 19 -11.85 -9.63 12.06
N ILE A 20 -12.49 -9.34 10.92
CA ILE A 20 -12.08 -8.23 10.03
C ILE A 20 -12.14 -6.92 10.81
N VAL A 21 -13.27 -6.62 11.44
CA VAL A 21 -13.47 -5.38 12.19
C VAL A 21 -12.48 -5.26 13.35
N GLU A 22 -12.24 -6.33 14.11
CA GLU A 22 -11.26 -6.38 15.19
C GLU A 22 -9.85 -5.98 14.70
N GLN A 23 -9.41 -6.54 13.57
CA GLN A 23 -8.11 -6.23 12.95
C GLN A 23 -7.99 -4.73 12.60
N LEU A 24 -9.02 -4.18 12.00
CA LEU A 24 -9.04 -2.79 11.56
C LEU A 24 -9.09 -1.82 12.75
N ILE A 25 -9.98 -2.04 13.72
CA ILE A 25 -10.13 -1.18 14.90
C ILE A 25 -8.86 -1.19 15.74
N GLN A 26 -8.32 -2.35 16.05
CA GLN A 26 -7.12 -2.48 16.87
C GLN A 26 -5.93 -1.71 16.26
N THR A 27 -5.79 -1.77 14.95
CA THR A 27 -4.74 -1.03 14.25
C THR A 27 -5.02 0.47 14.25
N ASN A 28 -6.26 0.90 14.00
CA ASN A 28 -6.64 2.32 14.02
C ASN A 28 -6.40 2.95 15.39
N GLU A 29 -6.75 2.27 16.48
CA GLU A 29 -6.52 2.76 17.84
C GLU A 29 -5.04 3.01 18.13
N ILE A 30 -4.16 2.08 17.74
CA ILE A 30 -2.72 2.21 17.90
C ILE A 30 -2.18 3.36 17.05
N LEU A 31 -2.58 3.43 15.79
CA LEU A 31 -2.12 4.50 14.90
C LEU A 31 -2.58 5.87 15.39
N LYS A 32 -3.83 6.00 15.81
CA LYS A 32 -4.35 7.25 16.38
C LYS A 32 -3.60 7.67 17.65
N ALA A 33 -3.28 6.71 18.52
CA ALA A 33 -2.52 6.98 19.74
C ALA A 33 -1.11 7.51 19.44
N ILE A 34 -0.48 7.05 18.35
CA ILE A 34 0.89 7.43 17.97
C ILE A 34 0.90 8.72 17.13
N THR A 35 -0.02 8.84 16.18
CA THR A 35 -0.01 9.94 15.18
C THR A 35 -0.94 11.11 15.54
N GLY A 36 -1.93 10.88 16.38
CA GLY A 36 -3.02 11.82 16.66
C GLY A 36 -4.18 11.74 15.67
N ASP A 37 -4.01 11.07 14.53
CA ASP A 37 -4.98 11.02 13.44
C ASP A 37 -5.49 9.59 13.20
N GLU A 38 -6.73 9.48 12.74
CA GLU A 38 -7.27 8.22 12.25
C GLU A 38 -6.85 7.98 10.80
N PRO A 39 -6.43 6.74 10.45
CA PRO A 39 -6.09 6.40 9.08
C PRO A 39 -7.29 6.57 8.14
N LYS A 40 -7.05 7.09 6.94
CA LYS A 40 -8.06 7.20 5.87
C LYS A 40 -7.94 6.11 4.82
N TRP A 41 -6.84 5.36 4.84
CA TRP A 41 -6.49 4.37 3.83
C TRP A 41 -6.26 3.02 4.47
N PHE A 42 -6.78 2.00 3.82
CA PHE A 42 -6.55 0.60 4.18
C PHE A 42 -6.00 -0.17 2.98
N ALA A 43 -4.83 -0.78 3.15
CA ALA A 43 -4.27 -1.72 2.19
C ALA A 43 -4.38 -3.14 2.77
N PRO A 44 -5.13 -4.05 2.16
CA PRO A 44 -5.28 -5.40 2.71
C PRO A 44 -3.97 -6.19 2.61
N PRO A 45 -3.60 -6.95 3.69
CA PRO A 45 -2.45 -7.85 3.63
C PRO A 45 -2.50 -8.77 2.41
N SER A 46 -1.38 -8.90 1.71
CA SER A 46 -1.23 -9.70 0.49
C SER A 46 -2.24 -9.36 -0.62
N GLY A 47 -2.89 -8.23 -0.56
CA GLY A 47 -3.97 -7.84 -1.49
C GLY A 47 -5.23 -8.69 -1.35
N SER A 48 -5.40 -9.42 -0.25
CA SER A 48 -6.56 -10.29 -0.01
C SER A 48 -7.77 -9.47 0.45
N PHE A 49 -8.81 -9.43 -0.35
CA PHE A 49 -10.05 -8.73 -0.04
C PHE A 49 -11.27 -9.40 -0.67
N ASN A 50 -12.41 -9.07 -0.12
CA ASN A 50 -13.74 -9.34 -0.67
C ASN A 50 -14.66 -8.17 -0.33
N GLN A 51 -15.91 -8.24 -0.74
CA GLN A 51 -16.88 -7.17 -0.47
C GLN A 51 -17.00 -6.84 1.03
N GLN A 52 -16.96 -7.84 1.89
CA GLN A 52 -17.09 -7.68 3.34
C GLN A 52 -15.89 -6.92 3.94
N VAL A 53 -14.67 -7.20 3.46
CA VAL A 53 -13.46 -6.48 3.87
C VAL A 53 -13.54 -5.01 3.49
N VAL A 54 -13.89 -4.73 2.23
CA VAL A 54 -14.03 -3.35 1.71
C VAL A 54 -15.11 -2.59 2.46
N GLN A 55 -16.27 -3.21 2.69
CA GLN A 55 -17.37 -2.59 3.43
C GLN A 55 -17.00 -2.30 4.89
N SER A 56 -16.28 -3.20 5.54
CA SER A 56 -15.83 -3.01 6.93
C SER A 56 -14.85 -1.84 7.04
N ALA A 57 -13.93 -1.70 6.10
CA ALA A 57 -13.04 -0.55 6.05
C ALA A 57 -13.82 0.76 5.79
N ALA A 58 -14.76 0.75 4.86
CA ALA A 58 -15.61 1.91 4.55
C ALA A 58 -16.45 2.35 5.76
N ASN A 59 -16.99 1.41 6.53
CA ASN A 59 -17.74 1.70 7.76
C ASN A 59 -16.88 2.37 8.85
N LEU A 60 -15.56 2.23 8.76
CA LEU A 60 -14.58 2.90 9.62
C LEU A 60 -13.95 4.14 8.94
N ASN A 61 -14.59 4.67 7.91
CA ASN A 61 -14.16 5.83 7.13
C ASN A 61 -12.79 5.65 6.45
N MET A 62 -12.45 4.43 6.08
CA MET A 62 -11.26 4.12 5.31
C MET A 62 -11.60 3.68 3.88
N GLU A 63 -10.86 4.19 2.91
CA GLU A 63 -10.89 3.68 1.54
C GLU A 63 -9.88 2.55 1.39
N THR A 64 -10.31 1.47 0.73
CA THR A 64 -9.41 0.34 0.43
C THR A 64 -8.60 0.64 -0.82
N ILE A 65 -7.28 0.53 -0.70
CA ILE A 65 -6.34 0.72 -1.80
C ILE A 65 -5.59 -0.57 -2.09
N LEU A 66 -5.27 -0.75 -3.35
CA LEU A 66 -4.40 -1.81 -3.85
C LEU A 66 -3.22 -1.19 -4.58
N TRP A 67 -2.42 -2.03 -5.21
CA TRP A 67 -1.27 -1.61 -6.01
C TRP A 67 -1.31 -2.24 -7.39
N THR A 68 -0.65 -1.60 -8.33
CA THR A 68 -0.60 -2.05 -9.72
C THR A 68 0.79 -2.55 -10.12
N VAL A 69 1.81 -2.18 -9.36
CA VAL A 69 3.19 -2.61 -9.57
C VAL A 69 3.74 -3.15 -8.25
N ASP A 70 4.08 -4.43 -8.23
CA ASP A 70 4.72 -5.07 -7.09
C ASP A 70 6.22 -5.21 -7.36
N THR A 71 7.06 -4.65 -6.50
CA THR A 71 8.51 -4.75 -6.60
C THR A 71 9.02 -6.17 -6.35
N ILE A 72 8.23 -6.99 -5.65
CA ILE A 72 8.59 -8.32 -5.14
C ILE A 72 9.90 -8.29 -4.31
N ASP A 73 10.12 -7.19 -3.64
CA ASP A 73 11.28 -6.98 -2.77
C ASP A 73 11.37 -7.99 -1.62
N TRP A 74 10.24 -8.50 -1.18
CA TRP A 74 10.15 -9.54 -0.13
C TRP A 74 10.77 -10.89 -0.54
N LYS A 75 11.03 -11.13 -1.83
CA LYS A 75 11.81 -12.28 -2.33
C LYS A 75 13.32 -12.00 -2.40
N ASN A 76 13.74 -10.85 -1.94
CA ASN A 76 15.14 -10.42 -1.92
C ASN A 76 15.84 -10.52 -3.31
N PRO A 77 15.26 -9.96 -4.38
CA PRO A 77 15.91 -9.90 -5.69
C PRO A 77 17.14 -8.98 -5.62
N SER A 78 17.98 -9.01 -6.66
CA SER A 78 18.99 -7.96 -6.82
C SER A 78 18.33 -6.60 -7.09
N VAL A 79 19.06 -5.52 -6.83
CA VAL A 79 18.59 -4.15 -7.12
C VAL A 79 18.22 -4.01 -8.59
N ASN A 80 19.06 -4.50 -9.51
CA ASN A 80 18.80 -4.41 -10.95
C ASN A 80 17.53 -5.18 -11.36
N VAL A 81 17.28 -6.35 -10.82
CA VAL A 81 16.05 -7.12 -11.09
C VAL A 81 14.82 -6.37 -10.60
N MET A 82 14.87 -5.76 -9.42
CA MET A 82 13.78 -4.95 -8.90
C MET A 82 13.53 -3.72 -9.78
N ILE A 83 14.57 -2.98 -10.17
CA ILE A 83 14.47 -1.80 -11.03
C ILE A 83 13.88 -2.18 -12.40
N ASP A 84 14.37 -3.25 -13.04
CA ASP A 84 13.86 -3.71 -14.34
C ASP A 84 12.38 -4.09 -14.26
N ARG A 85 11.98 -4.72 -13.17
CA ARG A 85 10.59 -5.08 -12.94
C ARG A 85 9.68 -3.86 -12.88
N VAL A 86 10.05 -2.84 -12.13
CA VAL A 86 9.29 -1.57 -12.08
C VAL A 86 9.31 -0.89 -13.44
N ASN A 87 10.48 -0.80 -14.08
CA ASN A 87 10.63 -0.19 -15.40
C ASN A 87 9.69 -0.79 -16.45
N ASN A 88 9.52 -2.10 -16.42
CA ASN A 88 8.68 -2.81 -17.40
C ASN A 88 7.18 -2.74 -17.10
N LYS A 89 6.80 -2.40 -15.88
CA LYS A 89 5.40 -2.45 -15.42
C LYS A 89 4.80 -1.09 -15.10
N ILE A 90 5.61 -0.06 -14.91
CA ILE A 90 5.12 1.26 -14.55
C ILE A 90 4.25 1.86 -15.65
N HIS A 91 3.20 2.53 -15.23
CA HIS A 91 2.22 3.19 -16.11
C HIS A 91 1.68 4.46 -15.42
N PRO A 92 1.00 5.36 -16.17
CA PRO A 92 0.32 6.50 -15.55
C PRO A 92 -0.70 6.05 -14.49
N GLY A 93 -0.68 6.68 -13.34
CA GLY A 93 -1.57 6.32 -12.22
C GLY A 93 -1.14 5.07 -11.44
N ALA A 94 0.07 4.57 -11.65
CA ALA A 94 0.59 3.41 -10.93
C ALA A 94 0.71 3.66 -9.43
N THR A 95 0.38 2.63 -8.64
CA THR A 95 0.75 2.51 -7.24
C THR A 95 1.78 1.40 -7.11
N ILE A 96 2.89 1.67 -6.46
CA ILE A 96 4.02 0.76 -6.36
C ILE A 96 4.13 0.22 -4.95
N LEU A 97 4.01 -1.09 -4.81
CA LEU A 97 4.20 -1.79 -3.54
C LEU A 97 5.67 -2.05 -3.28
N MET A 98 6.11 -1.70 -2.09
CA MET A 98 7.45 -2.00 -1.57
C MET A 98 7.42 -2.09 -0.04
N HIS A 99 8.43 -2.74 0.52
CA HIS A 99 8.64 -2.86 1.95
C HIS A 99 9.98 -2.20 2.33
N PRO A 100 10.24 -1.92 3.60
CA PRO A 100 11.52 -1.34 4.05
C PRO A 100 12.62 -2.41 4.04
N THR A 101 12.92 -2.98 2.88
CA THR A 101 13.94 -3.99 2.66
C THR A 101 15.26 -3.36 2.20
N GLU A 102 16.35 -4.11 2.34
CA GLU A 102 17.67 -3.65 1.91
C GLU A 102 17.72 -3.37 0.40
N VAL A 103 17.08 -4.21 -0.42
CA VAL A 103 17.04 -4.02 -1.86
C VAL A 103 16.33 -2.71 -2.25
N ILE A 104 15.26 -2.36 -1.56
CA ILE A 104 14.57 -1.08 -1.78
C ILE A 104 15.44 0.10 -1.30
N ALA A 105 16.04 0.00 -0.12
CA ALA A 105 16.93 1.05 0.38
C ALA A 105 18.10 1.33 -0.56
N ASN A 106 18.73 0.29 -1.08
CA ASN A 106 19.87 0.40 -2.00
C ASN A 106 19.46 0.85 -3.41
N GLY A 107 18.23 0.58 -3.84
CA GLY A 107 17.73 0.91 -5.18
C GLY A 107 16.87 2.17 -5.27
N MET A 108 16.53 2.81 -4.14
CA MET A 108 15.54 3.88 -4.10
C MET A 108 15.93 5.09 -4.96
N ASP A 109 17.16 5.57 -4.87
CA ASP A 109 17.60 6.73 -5.66
C ASP A 109 17.52 6.44 -7.16
N HIS A 110 17.96 5.27 -7.58
CA HIS A 110 17.86 4.84 -8.97
C HIS A 110 16.40 4.73 -9.42
N LEU A 111 15.54 4.17 -8.58
CA LEU A 111 14.11 4.04 -8.88
C LEU A 111 13.44 5.39 -9.08
N ILE A 112 13.72 6.36 -8.22
CA ILE A 112 13.18 7.72 -8.32
C ILE A 112 13.64 8.40 -9.62
N VAL A 113 14.91 8.29 -9.96
CA VAL A 113 15.47 8.84 -11.21
C VAL A 113 14.78 8.22 -12.43
N LEU A 114 14.66 6.90 -12.46
CA LEU A 114 14.00 6.17 -13.55
C LEU A 114 12.56 6.62 -13.77
N ILE A 115 11.79 6.74 -12.69
CA ILE A 115 10.37 7.16 -12.75
C ILE A 115 10.26 8.58 -13.33
N LYS A 116 11.12 9.48 -12.89
CA LYS A 116 11.17 10.88 -13.40
C LYS A 116 11.62 10.97 -14.86
N GLU A 117 12.63 10.20 -15.26
CA GLU A 117 13.11 10.15 -16.65
C GLU A 117 12.06 9.61 -17.62
N LYS A 118 11.18 8.73 -17.16
CA LYS A 118 10.01 8.27 -17.91
C LYS A 118 8.89 9.33 -18.04
N GLY A 119 9.05 10.48 -17.42
CA GLY A 119 8.08 11.58 -17.45
C GLY A 119 6.98 11.49 -16.38
N TYR A 120 7.08 10.57 -15.44
CA TYR A 120 6.10 10.47 -14.36
C TYR A 120 6.44 11.40 -13.20
N LYS A 121 5.39 11.89 -12.55
CA LYS A 121 5.49 12.62 -11.28
C LYS A 121 5.18 11.68 -10.13
N ILE A 122 5.99 11.74 -9.08
CA ILE A 122 5.75 11.01 -7.85
C ILE A 122 4.88 11.88 -6.95
N GLY A 123 3.79 11.34 -6.47
CA GLY A 123 2.83 12.03 -5.60
C GLY A 123 2.30 11.15 -4.49
N THR A 124 1.38 11.70 -3.70
CA THR A 124 0.69 10.98 -2.65
C THR A 124 -0.51 10.23 -3.21
N ILE A 125 -1.00 9.23 -2.46
CA ILE A 125 -2.21 8.49 -2.82
C ILE A 125 -3.43 9.43 -2.89
N GLU A 126 -3.48 10.43 -2.04
CA GLU A 126 -4.55 11.42 -2.03
C GLU A 126 -4.62 12.23 -3.33
N LYS A 127 -3.46 12.69 -3.83
CA LYS A 127 -3.39 13.38 -5.13
C LYS A 127 -3.73 12.46 -6.29
N LEU A 128 -3.28 11.21 -6.21
CA LEU A 128 -3.53 10.24 -7.27
C LEU A 128 -5.02 9.94 -7.43
N LEU A 129 -5.74 9.81 -6.32
CA LEU A 129 -7.15 9.43 -6.28
C LEU A 129 -8.11 10.62 -6.18
N SER A 130 -7.59 11.86 -6.09
CA SER A 130 -8.45 13.05 -6.05
C SER A 130 -9.19 13.23 -7.39
N SER A 131 -10.40 13.76 -7.31
CA SER A 131 -11.20 14.15 -8.49
C SER A 131 -10.65 15.39 -9.22
N GLU A 132 -9.76 16.11 -8.59
CA GLU A 132 -9.04 17.26 -9.17
C GLU A 132 -7.80 16.78 -9.93
N ARG A 133 -7.98 16.34 -11.14
CA ARG A 133 -6.89 15.94 -12.04
C ARG A 133 -6.72 16.97 -13.15
#